data_6948f18fc6c12fd12624e1bd0f61d6f8
#
_entry.id   6948f18fc6c12fd12624e1bd0f61d6f8
#
_cell.length_a   1.000
_cell.length_b   1.000
_cell.length_c   1.000
_cell.angle_alpha   90.00
_cell.angle_beta   90.00
_cell.angle_gamma   90.00
#
_symmetry.space_group_name_H-M   'P 1'
#
loop_
_entity.id
_entity.type
_entity.pdbx_description
1 polymer ?
#
loop_
_entity_poly.entity_id
_entity_poly.type
_entity_poly.pdbx_seq_one_letter_code
_entity_poly.pdbx_strand_id
1 'polypeptide(L)'
;MFGGMPLKNSQVSAGGVGKHTTEIALRKCVESGTEFINISPNANDSAKFLKAKQISIIPNTDTALMLSLAYILIVSNKYDQKFIEDYTSGFNEFKSYVLGENNNQPCTPEWASNITSIPVETIKWLGKKISKNKTMISISWSLQRASAGEQPLWMGITLASMLG
;
A
#
# COMPACT_ATOMS: atom_id res chain seq x y z
N MET A 1 3.17 3.64 -2.92
CA MET A 1 2.14 4.57 -3.41
C MET A 1 1.12 3.75 -4.18
N PHE A 2 -0.08 3.65 -3.66
CA PHE A 2 -1.20 2.97 -4.31
C PHE A 2 -2.05 4.00 -5.07
N GLY A 3 -2.33 3.74 -6.34
CA GLY A 3 -3.04 4.65 -7.23
C GLY A 3 -2.21 5.85 -7.70
N GLY A 4 -0.91 5.79 -7.53
CA GLY A 4 0.02 6.83 -7.98
C GLY A 4 0.11 8.06 -7.07
N MET A 5 0.88 9.04 -7.52
CA MET A 5 1.01 10.37 -6.90
C MET A 5 1.19 11.42 -7.99
N PRO A 6 0.14 11.74 -8.73
CA PRO A 6 0.21 12.79 -9.75
C PRO A 6 0.41 14.15 -9.08
N LEU A 7 1.50 14.85 -9.40
CA LEU A 7 1.85 16.14 -8.78
C LEU A 7 0.72 17.16 -8.83
N LYS A 8 -0.01 17.20 -9.95
CA LYS A 8 -1.13 18.14 -10.12
C LYS A 8 -2.23 17.94 -9.07
N ASN A 9 -2.53 16.70 -8.72
CA ASN A 9 -3.61 16.38 -7.79
C ASN A 9 -3.14 16.42 -6.34
N SER A 10 -1.88 16.07 -6.08
CA SER A 10 -1.30 16.07 -4.74
C SER A 10 -1.02 17.48 -4.20
N GLN A 11 -1.17 18.49 -5.02
CA GLN A 11 -1.02 19.92 -4.62
C GLN A 11 -2.33 20.55 -4.14
N VAL A 12 -3.45 19.83 -4.24
CA VAL A 12 -4.72 20.31 -3.72
C VAL A 12 -4.77 20.06 -2.22
N SER A 13 -4.85 21.13 -1.44
CA SER A 13 -5.07 21.03 0.00
C SER A 13 -6.55 21.14 0.33
N ALA A 14 -6.99 20.45 1.38
CA ALA A 14 -8.34 20.62 1.90
C ALA A 14 -8.54 22.09 2.35
N GLY A 15 -9.56 22.75 1.81
CA GLY A 15 -9.89 24.13 2.14
C GLY A 15 -9.33 25.19 1.22
N GLY A 16 -8.73 24.85 0.09
CA GLY A 16 -8.41 25.83 -0.97
C GLY A 16 -6.98 25.81 -1.50
N VAL A 17 -6.54 26.95 -1.97
CA VAL A 17 -5.23 27.13 -2.63
C VAL A 17 -4.11 27.13 -1.57
N GLY A 18 -3.35 26.05 -1.52
CA GLY A 18 -2.14 25.97 -0.70
C GLY A 18 -0.86 26.35 -1.48
N LYS A 19 0.24 26.48 -0.76
CA LYS A 19 1.55 26.55 -1.40
C LYS A 19 1.85 25.21 -2.07
N HIS A 20 2.31 25.27 -3.33
CA HIS A 20 2.68 24.07 -4.10
C HIS A 20 4.04 23.52 -3.62
N THR A 21 4.05 22.91 -2.43
CA THR A 21 5.29 22.44 -1.77
C THR A 21 5.57 20.95 -2.00
N THR A 22 4.62 20.20 -2.54
CA THR A 22 4.73 18.74 -2.70
C THR A 22 5.95 18.33 -3.53
N GLU A 23 6.20 19.00 -4.65
CA GLU A 23 7.36 18.70 -5.48
C GLU A 23 8.68 18.95 -4.73
N ILE A 24 8.77 20.06 -3.99
CA ILE A 24 9.96 20.43 -3.21
C ILE A 24 10.22 19.34 -2.13
N ALA A 25 9.17 18.91 -1.43
CA ALA A 25 9.26 17.86 -0.41
C ALA A 25 9.70 16.51 -1.02
N LEU A 26 9.10 16.11 -2.14
CA LEU A 26 9.44 14.86 -2.82
C LEU A 26 10.88 14.86 -3.36
N ARG A 27 11.38 15.99 -3.87
CA ARG A 27 12.79 16.13 -4.29
C ARG A 27 13.75 15.93 -3.12
N LYS A 28 13.45 16.50 -1.95
CA LYS A 28 14.21 16.27 -0.71
C LYS A 28 14.20 14.79 -0.30
N CYS A 29 13.07 14.11 -0.45
CA CYS A 29 13.01 12.66 -0.21
C CYS A 29 13.92 11.88 -1.17
N VAL A 30 13.94 12.24 -2.44
CA VAL A 30 14.87 11.62 -3.43
C VAL A 30 16.33 11.86 -3.04
N GLU A 31 16.66 13.10 -2.68
CA GLU A 31 18.02 13.50 -2.25
C GLU A 31 18.47 12.76 -0.99
N SER A 32 17.54 12.45 -0.09
CA SER A 32 17.81 11.66 1.13
C SER A 32 17.83 10.14 0.89
N GLY A 33 17.72 9.68 -0.35
CA GLY A 33 17.81 8.27 -0.72
C GLY A 33 16.50 7.49 -0.54
N THR A 34 15.36 8.15 -0.41
CA THR A 34 14.06 7.48 -0.34
C THR A 34 13.77 6.77 -1.67
N GLU A 35 13.47 5.48 -1.59
CA GLU A 35 13.02 4.71 -2.75
C GLU A 35 11.50 4.80 -2.90
N PHE A 36 11.04 4.93 -4.15
CA PHE A 36 9.62 5.04 -4.47
C PHE A 36 9.15 3.81 -5.24
N ILE A 37 8.00 3.26 -4.85
CA ILE A 37 7.30 2.19 -5.56
C ILE A 37 5.93 2.72 -5.93
N ASN A 38 5.61 2.70 -7.22
CA ASN A 38 4.32 3.11 -7.76
C ASN A 38 3.49 1.87 -8.12
N ILE A 39 2.36 1.69 -7.46
CA ILE A 39 1.40 0.61 -7.69
C ILE A 39 0.19 1.26 -8.34
N SER A 40 0.09 1.16 -9.64
CA SER A 40 -0.94 1.83 -10.42
C SER A 40 -1.07 1.16 -11.80
N PRO A 41 -2.26 1.14 -12.41
CA PRO A 41 -2.42 0.69 -13.79
C PRO A 41 -1.71 1.61 -14.79
N ASN A 42 -1.41 2.86 -14.40
CA ASN A 42 -0.81 3.87 -15.27
C ASN A 42 0.59 4.29 -14.76
N ALA A 43 1.62 4.04 -15.54
CA ALA A 43 2.99 4.41 -15.21
C ALA A 43 3.21 5.93 -15.08
N ASN A 44 2.35 6.75 -15.71
CA ASN A 44 2.44 8.22 -15.64
C ASN A 44 1.80 8.83 -14.38
N ASP A 45 1.25 8.00 -13.49
CA ASP A 45 0.65 8.44 -12.22
C ASP A 45 1.67 8.86 -11.17
N SER A 46 2.95 8.85 -11.49
CA SER A 46 4.01 9.40 -10.64
C SER A 46 4.99 10.25 -11.45
N ALA A 47 5.58 11.25 -10.77
CA ALA A 47 6.53 12.14 -11.42
C ALA A 47 7.83 11.40 -11.78
N LYS A 48 8.34 11.64 -12.99
CA LYS A 48 9.55 10.95 -13.50
C LYS A 48 10.80 11.11 -12.61
N PHE A 49 10.94 12.24 -11.94
CA PHE A 49 12.09 12.50 -11.06
C PHE A 49 12.12 11.60 -9.82
N LEU A 50 10.98 11.00 -9.43
CA LEU A 50 10.92 10.03 -8.33
C LEU A 50 11.62 8.71 -8.68
N LYS A 51 11.81 8.42 -9.96
CA LYS A 51 12.39 7.15 -10.46
C LYS A 51 11.69 5.93 -9.82
N ALA A 52 10.39 6.05 -9.59
CA ALA A 52 9.61 5.04 -8.89
C ALA A 52 9.61 3.71 -9.65
N LYS A 53 9.82 2.61 -8.92
CA LYS A 53 9.61 1.28 -9.48
C LYS A 53 8.13 1.07 -9.74
N GLN A 54 7.77 0.89 -11.00
CA GLN A 54 6.39 0.65 -11.41
C GLN A 54 6.00 -0.81 -11.16
N ILE A 55 4.83 -1.00 -10.54
CA ILE A 55 4.11 -2.26 -10.45
C ILE A 55 2.72 -2.01 -11.04
N SER A 56 2.46 -2.59 -12.20
CA SER A 56 1.14 -2.51 -12.83
C SER A 56 0.17 -3.46 -12.14
N ILE A 57 -1.06 -2.98 -11.91
CA ILE A 57 -2.10 -3.70 -11.20
C ILE A 57 -3.42 -3.57 -11.97
N ILE A 58 -4.27 -4.59 -11.92
CA ILE A 58 -5.64 -4.46 -12.40
C ILE A 58 -6.37 -3.42 -11.54
N PRO A 59 -7.06 -2.42 -12.14
CA PRO A 59 -7.79 -1.42 -11.39
C PRO A 59 -8.77 -2.04 -10.39
N ASN A 60 -8.89 -1.41 -9.21
CA ASN A 60 -9.80 -1.83 -8.13
C ASN A 60 -9.44 -3.18 -7.45
N THR A 61 -8.20 -3.63 -7.56
CA THR A 61 -7.72 -4.84 -6.88
C THR A 61 -6.65 -4.56 -5.82
N ASP A 62 -6.43 -3.31 -5.49
CA ASP A 62 -5.41 -2.84 -4.54
C ASP A 62 -5.57 -3.50 -3.15
N THR A 63 -6.81 -3.68 -2.69
CA THR A 63 -7.11 -4.34 -1.41
C THR A 63 -6.59 -5.77 -1.39
N ALA A 64 -6.74 -6.52 -2.49
CA ALA A 64 -6.23 -7.89 -2.56
C ALA A 64 -4.70 -7.94 -2.44
N LEU A 65 -3.99 -7.00 -3.08
CA LEU A 65 -2.55 -6.88 -2.90
C LEU A 65 -2.19 -6.56 -1.46
N MET A 66 -2.86 -5.59 -0.83
CA MET A 66 -2.59 -5.19 0.56
C MET A 66 -2.86 -6.32 1.55
N LEU A 67 -3.93 -7.11 1.36
CA LEU A 67 -4.24 -8.30 2.15
C LEU A 67 -3.12 -9.35 2.03
N SER A 68 -2.59 -9.56 0.84
CA SER A 68 -1.49 -10.48 0.64
C SER A 68 -0.17 -9.99 1.25
N LEU A 69 0.07 -8.68 1.25
CA LEU A 69 1.21 -8.11 1.98
C LEU A 69 1.05 -8.33 3.49
N ALA A 70 -0.16 -8.13 4.03
CA ALA A 70 -0.46 -8.43 5.43
C ALA A 70 -0.26 -9.92 5.74
N TYR A 71 -0.70 -10.83 4.85
CA TYR A 71 -0.43 -12.27 4.97
C TYR A 71 1.07 -12.55 5.11
N ILE A 72 1.90 -11.97 4.24
CA ILE A 72 3.36 -12.14 4.29
C ILE A 72 3.93 -11.65 5.62
N LEU A 73 3.48 -10.49 6.11
CA LEU A 73 3.93 -9.94 7.40
C LEU A 73 3.53 -10.85 8.57
N ILE A 74 2.31 -11.41 8.54
CA ILE A 74 1.80 -12.31 9.58
C ILE A 74 2.60 -13.61 9.61
N VAL A 75 2.71 -14.32 8.47
CA VAL A 75 3.37 -15.64 8.44
C VAL A 75 4.87 -15.55 8.67
N SER A 76 5.49 -14.43 8.35
CA SER A 76 6.92 -14.18 8.63
C SER A 76 7.18 -13.56 10.00
N ASN A 77 6.13 -13.28 10.78
CA ASN A 77 6.19 -12.57 12.06
C ASN A 77 7.00 -11.25 11.96
N LYS A 78 6.69 -10.43 10.93
CA LYS A 78 7.39 -9.17 10.59
C LYS A 78 6.48 -7.94 10.68
N TYR A 79 5.50 -7.96 11.54
CA TYR A 79 4.68 -6.80 11.90
C TYR A 79 5.09 -6.24 13.27
N ASP A 80 4.82 -4.98 13.52
CA ASP A 80 5.09 -4.33 14.82
C ASP A 80 4.02 -4.76 15.84
N GLN A 81 4.32 -5.83 16.58
CA GLN A 81 3.41 -6.38 17.58
C GLN A 81 3.08 -5.36 18.66
N LYS A 82 4.08 -4.59 19.12
CA LYS A 82 3.86 -3.57 20.16
C LYS A 82 2.93 -2.48 19.70
N PHE A 83 3.10 -1.97 18.47
CA PHE A 83 2.20 -0.96 17.91
C PHE A 83 0.76 -1.50 17.80
N ILE A 84 0.62 -2.74 17.32
CA ILE A 84 -0.69 -3.39 17.21
C ILE A 84 -1.37 -3.51 18.59
N GLU A 85 -0.69 -3.96 19.60
CA GLU A 85 -1.21 -4.13 20.95
C GLU A 85 -1.58 -2.78 21.62
N ASP A 86 -0.74 -1.76 21.45
CA ASP A 86 -0.91 -0.47 22.13
C ASP A 86 -1.95 0.44 21.43
N TYR A 87 -2.13 0.33 20.11
CA TYR A 87 -2.85 1.34 19.31
C TYR A 87 -3.97 0.81 18.44
N THR A 88 -4.21 -0.50 18.41
CA THR A 88 -5.25 -1.07 17.54
C THR A 88 -6.19 -2.00 18.31
N SER A 89 -7.32 -2.32 17.70
CA SER A 89 -8.27 -3.34 18.16
C SER A 89 -8.71 -4.22 16.99
N GLY A 90 -9.12 -5.48 17.27
CA GLY A 90 -9.63 -6.40 16.25
C GLY A 90 -8.54 -7.07 15.40
N PHE A 91 -7.26 -6.99 15.79
CA PHE A 91 -6.18 -7.58 15.01
C PHE A 91 -6.27 -9.11 14.92
N ASN A 92 -6.74 -9.79 15.96
CA ASN A 92 -6.86 -11.25 15.95
C ASN A 92 -7.90 -11.71 14.93
N GLU A 93 -9.03 -11.04 14.85
CA GLU A 93 -10.09 -11.31 13.87
C GLU A 93 -9.60 -11.05 12.45
N PHE A 94 -8.89 -9.94 12.25
CA PHE A 94 -8.25 -9.62 10.98
C PHE A 94 -7.20 -10.69 10.58
N LYS A 95 -6.36 -11.10 11.52
CA LYS A 95 -5.35 -12.14 11.31
C LYS A 95 -6.00 -13.47 10.90
N SER A 96 -7.05 -13.90 11.60
CA SER A 96 -7.81 -15.12 11.28
C SER A 96 -8.45 -15.04 9.89
N TYR A 97 -8.98 -13.86 9.51
CA TYR A 97 -9.48 -13.64 8.16
C TYR A 97 -8.38 -13.76 7.10
N VAL A 98 -7.25 -13.09 7.30
CA VAL A 98 -6.11 -13.11 6.35
C VAL A 98 -5.52 -14.50 6.19
N LEU A 99 -5.46 -15.28 7.28
CA LEU A 99 -4.99 -16.67 7.26
C LEU A 99 -6.01 -17.67 6.69
N GLY A 100 -7.25 -17.24 6.45
CA GLY A 100 -8.30 -18.07 5.89
C GLY A 100 -8.96 -18.99 6.91
N GLU A 101 -8.78 -18.76 8.21
CA GLU A 101 -9.35 -19.60 9.27
C GLU A 101 -10.88 -19.56 9.31
N ASN A 102 -11.47 -18.41 8.91
CA ASN A 102 -12.92 -18.18 8.96
C ASN A 102 -13.63 -18.46 7.63
N ASN A 103 -12.90 -18.45 6.51
CA ASN A 103 -13.49 -18.51 5.16
C ASN A 103 -12.83 -19.52 4.23
N ASN A 104 -11.89 -20.32 4.74
CA ASN A 104 -11.09 -21.29 3.99
C ASN A 104 -10.34 -20.71 2.78
N GLN A 105 -10.11 -19.39 2.78
CA GLN A 105 -9.45 -18.68 1.69
C GLN A 105 -8.32 -17.80 2.23
N PRO A 106 -7.09 -18.32 2.41
CA PRO A 106 -5.95 -17.52 2.83
C PRO A 106 -5.55 -16.52 1.74
N CYS A 107 -5.22 -15.30 2.16
CA CYS A 107 -4.82 -14.21 1.26
C CYS A 107 -3.37 -14.34 0.79
N THR A 108 -2.99 -15.49 0.24
CA THR A 108 -1.61 -15.78 -0.18
C THR A 108 -1.15 -14.91 -1.36
N PRO A 109 0.17 -14.84 -1.63
CA PRO A 109 0.68 -14.19 -2.84
C PRO A 109 0.11 -14.79 -4.13
N GLU A 110 -0.15 -16.09 -4.18
CA GLU A 110 -0.74 -16.79 -5.31
C GLU A 110 -2.20 -16.36 -5.52
N TRP A 111 -2.99 -16.28 -4.43
CA TRP A 111 -4.36 -15.77 -4.46
C TRP A 111 -4.40 -14.33 -4.98
N ALA A 112 -3.56 -13.44 -4.44
CA ALA A 112 -3.52 -12.05 -4.88
C ALA A 112 -3.01 -11.90 -6.31
N SER A 113 -2.06 -12.71 -6.75
CA SER A 113 -1.56 -12.71 -8.12
C SER A 113 -2.66 -12.99 -9.15
N ASN A 114 -3.54 -13.95 -8.85
CA ASN A 114 -4.68 -14.29 -9.70
C ASN A 114 -5.69 -13.13 -9.83
N ILE A 115 -5.83 -12.30 -8.81
CA ILE A 115 -6.76 -11.16 -8.79
C ILE A 115 -6.13 -9.92 -9.41
N THR A 116 -4.88 -9.64 -9.07
CA THR A 116 -4.20 -8.38 -9.38
C THR A 116 -3.40 -8.41 -10.68
N SER A 117 -3.13 -9.61 -11.23
CA SER A 117 -2.17 -9.88 -12.30
C SER A 117 -0.72 -9.49 -11.98
N ILE A 118 -0.40 -9.24 -10.71
CA ILE A 118 0.98 -9.01 -10.28
C ILE A 118 1.66 -10.36 -10.07
N PRO A 119 2.86 -10.60 -10.65
CA PRO A 119 3.57 -11.86 -10.44
C PRO A 119 3.83 -12.15 -8.96
N VAL A 120 3.65 -13.40 -8.57
CA VAL A 120 3.85 -13.87 -7.17
C VAL A 120 5.18 -13.41 -6.58
N GLU A 121 6.26 -13.52 -7.36
CA GLU A 121 7.59 -13.10 -6.91
C GLU A 121 7.70 -11.59 -6.68
N THR A 122 6.94 -10.79 -7.43
CA THR A 122 6.86 -9.34 -7.20
C THR A 122 6.14 -9.04 -5.89
N ILE A 123 5.06 -9.75 -5.58
CA ILE A 123 4.33 -9.62 -4.32
C ILE A 123 5.22 -10.02 -3.13
N LYS A 124 5.90 -11.16 -3.23
CA LYS A 124 6.85 -11.63 -2.21
C LYS A 124 8.01 -10.65 -2.01
N TRP A 125 8.56 -10.14 -3.11
CA TRP A 125 9.60 -9.11 -3.07
C TRP A 125 9.11 -7.85 -2.35
N LEU A 126 7.91 -7.36 -2.69
CA LEU A 126 7.32 -6.16 -2.07
C LEU A 126 7.10 -6.37 -0.56
N GLY A 127 6.52 -7.50 -0.16
CA GLY A 127 6.32 -7.85 1.25
C GLY A 127 7.64 -7.87 2.04
N LYS A 128 8.69 -8.49 1.47
CA LYS A 128 10.02 -8.49 2.06
C LYS A 128 10.64 -7.08 2.12
N LYS A 129 10.38 -6.24 1.12
CA LYS A 129 10.90 -4.86 1.05
C LYS A 129 10.29 -4.01 2.16
N ILE A 130 8.98 -4.00 2.31
CA ILE A 130 8.28 -3.20 3.33
C ILE A 130 8.58 -3.67 4.76
N SER A 131 8.78 -4.98 4.96
CA SER A 131 9.09 -5.54 6.29
C SER A 131 10.49 -5.22 6.81
N LYS A 132 11.39 -4.73 5.96
CA LYS A 132 12.80 -4.46 6.30
C LYS A 132 13.15 -2.99 6.37
N ASN A 133 12.26 -2.11 5.94
CA ASN A 133 12.53 -0.70 5.83
C ASN A 133 11.42 0.12 6.47
N LYS A 134 11.75 1.30 6.99
CA LYS A 134 10.73 2.28 7.34
C LYS A 134 9.94 2.62 6.08
N THR A 135 8.66 2.37 6.11
CA THR A 135 7.82 2.45 4.92
C THR A 135 6.63 3.37 5.17
N MET A 136 6.49 4.39 4.34
CA MET A 136 5.29 5.22 4.28
C MET A 136 4.35 4.67 3.20
N ILE A 137 3.09 4.44 3.56
CA ILE A 137 2.02 4.07 2.63
C ILE A 137 1.28 5.33 2.22
N SER A 138 1.21 5.58 0.92
CA SER A 138 0.42 6.65 0.33
C SER A 138 -0.66 6.05 -0.56
N ILE A 139 -1.90 6.52 -0.42
CA ILE A 139 -3.06 6.04 -1.16
C ILE A 139 -3.71 7.22 -1.87
N SER A 140 -3.92 7.09 -3.17
CA SER A 140 -4.63 8.10 -3.95
C SER A 140 -6.14 8.07 -3.66
N TRP A 141 -6.77 9.23 -3.61
CA TRP A 141 -8.22 9.35 -3.49
C TRP A 141 -9.00 8.68 -4.63
N SER A 142 -8.36 8.47 -5.76
CA SER A 142 -9.00 7.79 -6.89
C SER A 142 -9.48 6.38 -6.54
N LEU A 143 -8.83 5.69 -5.61
CA LEU A 143 -9.17 4.32 -5.20
C LEU A 143 -10.54 4.23 -4.52
N GLN A 144 -11.00 5.30 -3.86
CA GLN A 144 -12.33 5.31 -3.24
C GLN A 144 -13.48 5.44 -4.26
N ARG A 145 -13.19 5.82 -5.50
CA ARG A 145 -14.22 6.09 -6.53
C ARG A 145 -14.58 4.82 -7.31
N ALA A 146 -14.81 3.74 -6.60
CA ALA A 146 -15.15 2.44 -7.14
C ALA A 146 -16.15 1.74 -6.21
N SER A 147 -16.69 0.61 -6.65
CA SER A 147 -17.50 -0.26 -5.77
C SER A 147 -16.63 -0.71 -4.60
N ALA A 148 -17.17 -0.61 -3.36
CA ALA A 148 -16.46 -0.86 -2.12
C ALA A 148 -15.16 -0.03 -1.98
N GLY A 149 -15.17 1.22 -2.44
CA GLY A 149 -14.00 2.10 -2.50
C GLY A 149 -13.43 2.48 -1.13
N GLU A 150 -14.16 2.28 -0.03
CA GLU A 150 -13.65 2.41 1.33
C GLU A 150 -12.63 1.34 1.70
N GLN A 151 -12.72 0.16 1.09
CA GLN A 151 -11.86 -1.00 1.44
C GLN A 151 -10.36 -0.75 1.25
N PRO A 152 -9.87 -0.21 0.12
CA PRO A 152 -8.45 0.06 -0.02
C PRO A 152 -7.93 1.10 0.98
N LEU A 153 -8.77 2.06 1.41
CA LEU A 153 -8.36 3.05 2.41
C LEU A 153 -8.24 2.42 3.80
N TRP A 154 -9.22 1.63 4.22
CA TRP A 154 -9.16 0.89 5.47
C TRP A 154 -7.99 -0.09 5.49
N MET A 155 -7.82 -0.85 4.41
CA MET A 155 -6.72 -1.80 4.32
C MET A 155 -5.34 -1.12 4.34
N GLY A 156 -5.23 0.07 3.76
CA GLY A 156 -3.99 0.84 3.81
C GLY A 156 -3.64 1.31 5.23
N ILE A 157 -4.64 1.73 6.02
CA ILE A 157 -4.45 2.07 7.43
C ILE A 157 -4.03 0.82 8.22
N THR A 158 -4.71 -0.30 8.00
CA THR A 158 -4.39 -1.58 8.64
C THR A 158 -2.95 -2.01 8.33
N LEU A 159 -2.56 -1.97 7.06
CA LEU A 159 -1.21 -2.34 6.64
C LEU A 159 -0.14 -1.38 7.21
N ALA A 160 -0.44 -0.08 7.29
CA ALA A 160 0.45 0.90 7.91
C ALA A 160 0.62 0.61 9.41
N SER A 161 -0.47 0.32 10.13
CA SER A 161 -0.41 -0.05 11.56
C SER A 161 0.40 -1.32 11.82
N MET A 162 0.42 -2.26 10.88
CA MET A 162 1.28 -3.46 10.98
C MET A 162 2.77 -3.15 10.80
N LEU A 163 3.11 -2.00 10.25
CA LEU A 163 4.51 -1.59 10.03
C LEU A 163 5.05 -0.67 11.14
N GLY A 164 4.19 -0.19 12.04
CA GLY A 164 4.53 0.68 13.17
C GLY A 164 4.51 2.18 12.87
#